data_4c42c0d2ae8a31d13e55303ad57e0ab4
#
_entry.id   4c42c0d2ae8a31d13e55303ad57e0ab4
#
_cell.length_a   1.000
_cell.length_b   1.000
_cell.length_c   1.000
_cell.angle_alpha   90.00
_cell.angle_beta   90.00
_cell.angle_gamma   90.00
#
_symmetry.space_group_name_H-M   'P 1'
#
loop_
_entity.id
_entity.type
_entity.pdbx_description
1 polymer ?
#
loop_
_entity_poly.entity_id
_entity_poly.type
_entity_poly.pdbx_seq_one_letter_code
_entity_poly.pdbx_strand_id
1 'polypeptide(L)'
;MSPTVVSASWLPAAVATAEGGEGGFQTPGVADFWWPVIPFDGTGAWAITRPAIVLLISVGLLAWFYVGATRKLTVVPSKSQFMVEGSYNFVRNTIGRDIIGSKDFLQFVPLLLTLFTLILVNNVFGIVPFIQFPTMSRVGIPIVLTLIVYVVYHTVAIRRKHGVLPYFKSLIPPGLPGWLKPILFGLEFLTYFVIRPLTLALRLFGNMLAGHLMLLVFIIGGEYLLLEGDNLFLNFSGALSFAFSIGMTFFELLIEFLQAFIFTLLAALYISDAVSEHH
;
A
#
# COMPACT_ATOMS: atom_id res chain seq x y z
N MET A 1 50.54 -1.99 11.82
CA MET A 1 49.82 -1.20 10.80
C MET A 1 48.39 -1.65 10.87
N SER A 2 47.56 -0.90 11.53
CA SER A 2 46.13 -1.21 11.71
C SER A 2 45.41 -0.85 10.42
N PRO A 3 44.52 -1.72 9.87
CA PRO A 3 43.69 -1.33 8.73
C PRO A 3 42.67 -0.30 9.22
N THR A 4 42.65 0.84 8.58
CA THR A 4 41.63 1.88 8.73
C THR A 4 40.26 1.31 8.37
N VAL A 5 39.42 1.16 9.39
CA VAL A 5 38.01 0.81 9.21
C VAL A 5 37.32 1.99 8.52
N VAL A 6 37.04 1.83 7.25
CA VAL A 6 36.17 2.75 6.51
C VAL A 6 34.75 2.54 7.04
N SER A 7 34.28 3.45 7.85
CA SER A 7 32.91 3.46 8.34
C SER A 7 31.94 3.69 7.15
N ALA A 8 31.45 2.62 6.57
CA ALA A 8 30.46 2.65 5.50
C ALA A 8 29.07 2.99 6.09
N SER A 9 28.86 4.26 6.41
CA SER A 9 27.59 4.80 6.96
C SER A 9 26.39 4.73 6.01
N TRP A 10 26.59 4.17 4.80
CA TRP A 10 25.56 3.98 3.78
C TRP A 10 25.05 2.55 3.66
N LEU A 11 25.66 1.60 4.37
CA LEU A 11 25.21 0.20 4.36
C LEU A 11 23.93 0.02 5.20
N PRO A 12 23.03 -0.88 4.78
CA PRO A 12 21.84 -1.25 5.56
C PRO A 12 22.21 -1.69 6.99
N ALA A 13 21.36 -1.43 7.96
CA ALA A 13 21.56 -1.82 9.36
C ALA A 13 21.82 -3.33 9.51
N ALA A 14 21.29 -4.16 8.61
CA ALA A 14 21.58 -5.59 8.52
C ALA A 14 23.08 -5.90 8.27
N VAL A 15 23.79 -4.98 7.61
CA VAL A 15 25.24 -5.12 7.35
C VAL A 15 26.05 -4.46 8.47
N ALA A 16 25.53 -3.43 9.12
CA ALA A 16 26.22 -2.71 10.21
C ALA A 16 26.21 -3.49 11.54
N THR A 17 25.24 -4.38 11.76
CA THR A 17 25.18 -5.25 12.95
C THR A 17 26.03 -6.53 12.83
N ALA A 18 26.63 -6.78 11.67
CA ALA A 18 27.56 -7.90 11.45
C ALA A 18 28.91 -7.75 12.20
N GLU A 19 29.17 -6.61 12.86
CA GLU A 19 30.43 -6.39 13.62
C GLU A 19 30.47 -7.02 15.03
N GLY A 20 29.48 -7.82 15.43
CA GLY A 20 29.40 -8.29 16.82
C GLY A 20 29.13 -9.79 17.07
N GLY A 21 29.19 -10.67 16.09
CA GLY A 21 28.93 -12.09 16.34
C GLY A 21 29.40 -12.98 15.20
N GLU A 22 30.08 -14.05 15.56
CA GLU A 22 30.58 -15.15 14.70
C GLU A 22 29.65 -15.41 13.51
N GLY A 23 30.18 -15.33 12.29
CA GLY A 23 29.72 -15.62 10.93
C GLY A 23 28.41 -16.37 10.68
N GLY A 24 27.29 -15.97 11.28
CA GLY A 24 25.98 -16.57 11.07
C GLY A 24 25.06 -15.71 10.19
N PHE A 25 24.29 -16.35 9.32
CA PHE A 25 23.23 -15.72 8.53
C PHE A 25 22.26 -14.94 9.43
N GLN A 26 22.18 -13.62 9.25
CA GLN A 26 21.18 -12.80 9.93
C GLN A 26 19.91 -12.72 9.06
N THR A 27 18.81 -13.23 9.59
CA THR A 27 17.52 -13.16 8.89
C THR A 27 17.03 -11.72 8.85
N PRO A 28 16.66 -11.19 7.64
CA PRO A 28 16.09 -9.87 7.52
C PRO A 28 14.78 -9.77 8.32
N GLY A 29 14.60 -8.65 9.01
CA GLY A 29 13.49 -8.43 9.93
C GLY A 29 12.78 -7.09 9.70
N VAL A 30 11.70 -6.89 10.44
CA VAL A 30 10.89 -5.65 10.36
C VAL A 30 11.71 -4.41 10.75
N ALA A 31 12.75 -4.59 11.58
CA ALA A 31 13.64 -3.51 11.99
C ALA A 31 14.43 -2.89 10.82
N ASP A 32 14.70 -3.67 9.77
CA ASP A 32 15.45 -3.22 8.59
C ASP A 32 14.71 -2.17 7.75
N PHE A 33 13.42 -1.97 8.00
CA PHE A 33 12.61 -0.92 7.38
C PHE A 33 12.58 0.41 8.17
N TRP A 34 13.28 0.49 9.32
CA TRP A 34 13.28 1.66 10.20
C TRP A 34 14.53 2.53 10.03
N TRP A 35 14.59 3.33 8.96
CA TRP A 35 15.72 4.20 8.70
C TRP A 35 15.33 5.67 8.82
N PRO A 36 15.82 6.40 9.82
CA PRO A 36 15.72 7.86 9.86
C PRO A 36 16.67 8.48 8.82
N VAL A 37 16.18 9.41 8.00
CA VAL A 37 17.03 10.15 7.02
C VAL A 37 17.73 11.32 7.67
N ILE A 38 17.09 11.94 8.65
CA ILE A 38 17.65 13.06 9.40
C ILE A 38 17.70 12.63 10.86
N PRO A 39 18.90 12.56 11.45
CA PRO A 39 19.04 12.39 12.87
C PRO A 39 18.66 13.70 13.58
N PHE A 40 17.37 13.96 13.71
CA PHE A 40 16.89 14.77 14.81
C PHE A 40 16.96 13.87 16.05
N ASP A 41 17.72 14.32 17.04
CA ASP A 41 17.87 13.63 18.32
C ASP A 41 16.53 13.09 18.80
N GLY A 42 16.38 11.81 18.76
CA GLY A 42 15.29 11.12 19.44
C GLY A 42 14.27 10.50 18.52
N THR A 43 13.90 9.44 18.91
CA THR A 43 12.70 8.61 18.86
C THR A 43 11.35 9.39 18.81
N GLY A 44 11.34 10.66 18.38
CA GLY A 44 10.16 11.51 18.34
C GLY A 44 9.23 11.20 17.15
N ALA A 45 7.93 11.28 17.36
CA ALA A 45 6.87 11.09 16.37
C ALA A 45 6.99 12.00 15.13
N TRP A 46 7.88 12.96 15.13
CA TRP A 46 8.12 13.97 14.09
C TRP A 46 9.35 13.70 13.22
N ALA A 47 10.03 12.56 13.38
CA ALA A 47 11.16 12.21 12.54
C ALA A 47 10.73 12.07 11.08
N ILE A 48 11.30 12.88 10.19
CA ILE A 48 11.11 12.73 8.74
C ILE A 48 11.86 11.46 8.32
N THR A 49 11.09 10.46 7.95
CA THR A 49 11.58 9.14 7.57
C THR A 49 11.66 9.01 6.07
N ARG A 50 12.54 8.13 5.56
CA ARG A 50 12.64 7.83 4.11
C ARG A 50 11.29 7.56 3.46
N PRO A 51 10.38 6.72 4.03
CA PRO A 51 9.05 6.51 3.47
C PRO A 51 8.23 7.78 3.29
N ALA A 52 8.31 8.71 4.24
CA ALA A 52 7.59 9.97 4.14
C ALA A 52 8.10 10.83 2.97
N ILE A 53 9.43 10.87 2.78
CA ILE A 53 10.04 11.59 1.64
C ILE A 53 9.65 10.94 0.32
N VAL A 54 9.74 9.61 0.21
CA VAL A 54 9.36 8.87 -1.02
C VAL A 54 7.88 9.08 -1.32
N LEU A 55 7.02 9.07 -0.30
CA LEU A 55 5.59 9.36 -0.47
C LEU A 55 5.37 10.79 -1.01
N LEU A 56 6.04 11.79 -0.45
CA LEU A 56 5.91 13.17 -0.92
C LEU A 56 6.43 13.32 -2.37
N ILE A 57 7.54 12.68 -2.70
CA ILE A 57 8.08 12.64 -4.07
C ILE A 57 7.07 11.97 -5.01
N SER A 58 6.47 10.85 -4.62
CA SER A 58 5.48 10.16 -5.44
C SER A 58 4.23 11.01 -5.70
N VAL A 59 3.74 11.73 -4.68
CA VAL A 59 2.63 12.68 -4.82
C VAL A 59 2.99 13.82 -5.79
N GLY A 60 4.19 14.41 -5.62
CA GLY A 60 4.68 15.46 -6.50
C GLY A 60 4.84 14.98 -7.95
N LEU A 61 5.40 13.80 -8.15
CA LEU A 61 5.59 13.18 -9.47
C LEU A 61 4.26 12.86 -10.14
N LEU A 62 3.31 12.30 -9.41
CA LEU A 62 1.95 12.03 -9.92
C LEU A 62 1.24 13.34 -10.30
N ALA A 63 1.27 14.34 -9.43
CA ALA A 63 0.65 15.64 -9.71
C ALA A 63 1.29 16.28 -10.96
N TRP A 64 2.62 16.28 -11.07
CA TRP A 64 3.32 16.77 -12.24
C TRP A 64 2.95 16.00 -13.52
N PHE A 65 2.90 14.68 -13.44
CA PHE A 65 2.57 13.82 -14.58
C PHE A 65 1.13 14.05 -15.07
N TYR A 66 0.14 14.00 -14.14
CA TYR A 66 -1.26 14.21 -14.51
C TYR A 66 -1.53 15.62 -15.01
N VAL A 67 -1.03 16.65 -14.33
CA VAL A 67 -1.18 18.03 -14.76
C VAL A 67 -0.45 18.30 -16.08
N GLY A 68 0.76 17.74 -16.24
CA GLY A 68 1.55 17.89 -17.47
C GLY A 68 0.88 17.25 -18.69
N ALA A 69 0.36 16.03 -18.52
CA ALA A 69 -0.31 15.29 -19.59
C ALA A 69 -1.68 15.88 -19.99
N THR A 70 -2.37 16.58 -19.06
CA THR A 70 -3.69 17.16 -19.31
C THR A 70 -3.66 18.63 -19.75
N ARG A 71 -2.49 19.30 -19.72
CA ARG A 71 -2.38 20.71 -20.13
C ARG A 71 -2.69 20.96 -21.61
N LYS A 72 -2.40 20.01 -22.50
CA LYS A 72 -2.61 20.13 -23.95
C LYS A 72 -3.28 18.85 -24.44
N LEU A 73 -4.59 18.78 -24.29
CA LEU A 73 -5.38 17.67 -24.80
C LEU A 73 -5.50 17.79 -26.33
N THR A 74 -5.12 16.73 -27.04
CA THR A 74 -5.24 16.61 -28.48
C THR A 74 -6.10 15.42 -28.86
N VAL A 75 -6.79 15.50 -30.01
CA VAL A 75 -7.65 14.42 -30.51
C VAL A 75 -6.85 13.13 -30.76
N VAL A 76 -5.59 13.29 -31.22
CA VAL A 76 -4.64 12.17 -31.31
C VAL A 76 -3.77 12.23 -30.07
N PRO A 77 -3.95 11.31 -29.08
CA PRO A 77 -3.27 11.41 -27.82
C PRO A 77 -1.77 11.15 -27.93
N SER A 78 -0.98 11.96 -27.24
CA SER A 78 0.44 11.65 -26.98
C SER A 78 0.57 10.42 -26.07
N LYS A 79 1.76 9.82 -26.02
CA LYS A 79 1.99 8.63 -25.14
C LYS A 79 1.62 8.89 -23.67
N SER A 80 1.95 10.04 -23.13
CA SER A 80 1.60 10.43 -21.76
C SER A 80 0.10 10.67 -21.58
N GLN A 81 -0.55 11.32 -22.54
CA GLN A 81 -2.00 11.51 -22.54
C GLN A 81 -2.73 10.15 -22.60
N PHE A 82 -2.27 9.24 -23.46
CA PHE A 82 -2.84 7.90 -23.57
C PHE A 82 -2.76 7.11 -22.25
N MET A 83 -1.63 7.19 -21.52
CA MET A 83 -1.49 6.55 -20.21
C MET A 83 -2.44 7.14 -19.17
N VAL A 84 -2.58 8.47 -19.14
CA VAL A 84 -3.51 9.15 -18.22
C VAL A 84 -4.96 8.81 -18.54
N GLU A 85 -5.34 8.88 -19.82
CA GLU A 85 -6.69 8.51 -20.27
C GLU A 85 -6.99 7.03 -20.01
N GLY A 86 -6.01 6.15 -20.23
CA GLY A 86 -6.14 4.72 -19.95
C GLY A 86 -6.38 4.45 -18.47
N SER A 87 -5.59 5.03 -17.58
CA SER A 87 -5.76 4.88 -16.13
C SER A 87 -7.09 5.48 -15.65
N TYR A 88 -7.46 6.65 -16.17
CA TYR A 88 -8.75 7.27 -15.87
C TYR A 88 -9.93 6.42 -16.32
N ASN A 89 -9.91 5.92 -17.57
CA ASN A 89 -10.97 5.10 -18.11
C ASN A 89 -11.10 3.76 -17.40
N PHE A 90 -9.97 3.16 -17.01
CA PHE A 90 -9.95 1.95 -16.21
C PHE A 90 -10.64 2.16 -14.86
N VAL A 91 -10.21 3.14 -14.09
CA VAL A 91 -10.81 3.43 -12.77
C VAL A 91 -12.26 3.88 -12.91
N ARG A 92 -12.56 4.75 -13.89
CA ARG A 92 -13.90 5.28 -14.11
C ARG A 92 -14.91 4.20 -14.48
N ASN A 93 -14.56 3.33 -15.41
CA ASN A 93 -15.50 2.35 -15.93
C ASN A 93 -15.53 1.08 -15.08
N THR A 94 -14.36 0.47 -14.79
CA THR A 94 -14.28 -0.83 -14.11
C THR A 94 -14.54 -0.72 -12.60
N ILE A 95 -14.15 0.40 -11.97
CA ILE A 95 -14.32 0.55 -10.52
C ILE A 95 -15.49 1.49 -10.21
N GLY A 96 -15.45 2.71 -10.74
CA GLY A 96 -16.44 3.73 -10.39
C GLY A 96 -17.85 3.37 -10.87
N ARG A 97 -18.00 3.16 -12.17
CA ARG A 97 -19.32 2.93 -12.79
C ARG A 97 -19.91 1.59 -12.42
N ASP A 98 -19.10 0.52 -12.44
CA ASP A 98 -19.60 -0.84 -12.23
C ASP A 98 -19.95 -1.11 -10.76
N ILE A 99 -19.27 -0.45 -9.81
CA ILE A 99 -19.45 -0.67 -8.36
C ILE A 99 -20.40 0.35 -7.73
N ILE A 100 -20.20 1.66 -8.00
CA ILE A 100 -21.02 2.72 -7.36
C ILE A 100 -22.33 2.94 -8.11
N GLY A 101 -22.36 2.57 -9.40
CA GLY A 101 -23.53 2.76 -10.25
C GLY A 101 -23.51 4.07 -11.06
N SER A 102 -24.31 4.09 -12.13
CA SER A 102 -24.23 5.12 -13.18
C SER A 102 -24.63 6.54 -12.76
N LYS A 103 -25.31 6.72 -11.64
CA LYS A 103 -25.83 8.02 -11.21
C LYS A 103 -24.82 8.88 -10.44
N ASP A 104 -24.13 8.27 -9.48
CA ASP A 104 -23.33 9.01 -8.49
C ASP A 104 -21.81 8.83 -8.62
N PHE A 105 -21.35 7.95 -9.49
CA PHE A 105 -19.93 7.55 -9.55
C PHE A 105 -18.97 8.67 -9.92
N LEU A 106 -19.38 9.62 -10.78
CA LEU A 106 -18.48 10.66 -11.32
C LEU A 106 -17.84 11.53 -10.24
N GLN A 107 -18.55 11.82 -9.15
CA GLN A 107 -18.04 12.61 -8.05
C GLN A 107 -16.92 11.91 -7.26
N PHE A 108 -16.86 10.58 -7.31
CA PHE A 108 -15.87 9.78 -6.59
C PHE A 108 -14.69 9.35 -7.46
N VAL A 109 -14.79 9.47 -8.80
CA VAL A 109 -13.71 9.08 -9.72
C VAL A 109 -12.37 9.77 -9.38
N PRO A 110 -12.30 11.07 -9.07
CA PRO A 110 -11.03 11.69 -8.70
C PRO A 110 -10.38 11.08 -7.46
N LEU A 111 -11.17 10.75 -6.43
CA LEU A 111 -10.69 10.08 -5.23
C LEU A 111 -10.17 8.68 -5.55
N LEU A 112 -10.97 7.88 -6.28
CA LEU A 112 -10.61 6.52 -6.65
C LEU A 112 -9.36 6.48 -7.53
N LEU A 113 -9.24 7.40 -8.49
CA LEU A 113 -8.06 7.51 -9.34
C LEU A 113 -6.81 7.87 -8.53
N THR A 114 -6.94 8.81 -7.60
CA THR A 114 -5.83 9.21 -6.72
C THR A 114 -5.38 8.04 -5.84
N LEU A 115 -6.32 7.32 -5.22
CA LEU A 115 -6.01 6.15 -4.40
C LEU A 115 -5.32 5.07 -5.23
N PHE A 116 -5.89 4.71 -6.37
CA PHE A 116 -5.34 3.68 -7.25
C PHE A 116 -3.91 4.00 -7.69
N THR A 117 -3.70 5.21 -8.25
CA THR A 117 -2.41 5.59 -8.80
C THR A 117 -1.36 5.84 -7.72
N LEU A 118 -1.75 6.41 -6.58
CA LEU A 118 -0.85 6.63 -5.45
C LEU A 118 -0.36 5.31 -4.85
N ILE A 119 -1.27 4.37 -4.60
CA ILE A 119 -0.92 3.07 -4.08
C ILE A 119 -0.06 2.31 -5.09
N LEU A 120 -0.46 2.28 -6.35
CA LEU A 120 0.27 1.58 -7.41
C LEU A 120 1.72 2.08 -7.55
N VAL A 121 1.91 3.40 -7.63
CA VAL A 121 3.26 3.98 -7.79
C VAL A 121 4.13 3.73 -6.56
N ASN A 122 3.56 3.88 -5.35
CA ASN A 122 4.32 3.63 -4.13
C ASN A 122 4.66 2.14 -3.93
N ASN A 123 3.79 1.25 -4.35
CA ASN A 123 4.05 -0.18 -4.34
C ASN A 123 5.19 -0.51 -5.32
N VAL A 124 5.06 -0.09 -6.58
CA VAL A 124 6.10 -0.32 -7.61
C VAL A 124 7.46 0.25 -7.19
N PHE A 125 7.51 1.36 -6.47
CA PHE A 125 8.76 1.90 -5.93
C PHE A 125 9.46 0.95 -4.96
N GLY A 126 8.75 0.02 -4.34
CA GLY A 126 9.33 -1.05 -3.54
C GLY A 126 10.23 -1.99 -4.35
N ILE A 127 9.89 -2.26 -5.61
CA ILE A 127 10.62 -3.19 -6.49
C ILE A 127 11.72 -2.48 -7.30
N VAL A 128 11.58 -1.17 -7.58
CA VAL A 128 12.53 -0.44 -8.43
C VAL A 128 13.93 -0.45 -7.81
N PRO A 129 14.98 -0.99 -8.50
CA PRO A 129 16.34 -1.11 -7.99
C PRO A 129 16.86 0.20 -7.49
N PHE A 130 17.14 1.04 -7.14
CA PHE A 130 17.61 2.35 -6.65
C PHE A 130 16.72 2.94 -5.55
N ILE A 131 15.42 2.70 -5.57
CA ILE A 131 14.50 3.18 -4.52
C ILE A 131 14.36 2.11 -3.45
N GLN A 132 14.04 0.88 -3.85
CA GLN A 132 13.91 -0.35 -3.05
C GLN A 132 13.32 -0.12 -1.64
N PHE A 133 12.38 0.84 -1.53
CA PHE A 133 11.83 1.19 -0.24
C PHE A 133 10.30 1.05 -0.27
N PRO A 134 9.77 0.03 0.40
CA PRO A 134 8.33 -0.22 0.47
C PRO A 134 7.67 0.82 1.38
N THR A 135 7.21 1.94 0.81
CA THR A 135 6.57 3.02 1.58
C THR A 135 5.36 2.54 2.37
N MET A 136 4.59 1.61 1.81
CA MET A 136 3.38 1.06 2.43
C MET A 136 3.66 -0.01 3.50
N SER A 137 4.92 -0.44 3.68
CA SER A 137 5.34 -1.32 4.78
C SER A 137 5.35 -0.61 6.15
N ARG A 138 5.16 0.71 6.18
CA ARG A 138 4.88 1.43 7.42
C ARG A 138 3.38 1.53 7.64
N VAL A 139 2.91 0.91 8.70
CA VAL A 139 1.48 0.82 9.05
C VAL A 139 0.77 2.18 9.10
N GLY A 140 1.49 3.25 9.43
CA GLY A 140 0.91 4.61 9.48
C GLY A 140 0.38 5.11 8.15
N ILE A 141 1.05 4.81 7.02
CA ILE A 141 0.61 5.27 5.69
C ILE A 141 -0.68 4.56 5.25
N PRO A 142 -0.78 3.21 5.29
CA PRO A 142 -2.04 2.51 5.06
C PRO A 142 -3.19 2.99 5.97
N ILE A 143 -2.92 3.28 7.24
CA ILE A 143 -3.93 3.81 8.16
C ILE A 143 -4.45 5.17 7.69
N VAL A 144 -3.58 6.09 7.28
CA VAL A 144 -3.98 7.42 6.78
C VAL A 144 -4.83 7.29 5.51
N LEU A 145 -4.43 6.46 4.54
CA LEU A 145 -5.22 6.23 3.32
C LEU A 145 -6.59 5.62 3.64
N THR A 146 -6.62 4.65 4.54
CA THR A 146 -7.86 4.04 5.02
C THR A 146 -8.74 5.04 5.76
N LEU A 147 -8.16 5.92 6.56
CA LEU A 147 -8.89 6.97 7.28
C LEU A 147 -9.55 7.96 6.31
N ILE A 148 -8.89 8.31 5.20
CA ILE A 148 -9.47 9.15 4.15
C ILE A 148 -10.73 8.46 3.59
N VAL A 149 -10.63 7.20 3.21
CA VAL A 149 -11.78 6.42 2.70
C VAL A 149 -12.87 6.32 3.76
N TYR A 150 -12.51 6.06 5.02
CA TYR A 150 -13.42 6.00 6.17
C TYR A 150 -14.23 7.28 6.36
N VAL A 151 -13.56 8.42 6.38
CA VAL A 151 -14.22 9.74 6.52
C VAL A 151 -15.15 10.01 5.35
N VAL A 152 -14.73 9.67 4.12
CA VAL A 152 -15.54 9.89 2.92
C VAL A 152 -16.83 9.07 2.96
N TYR A 153 -16.76 7.74 3.15
CA TYR A 153 -17.98 6.93 3.09
C TYR A 153 -18.94 7.20 4.26
N HIS A 154 -18.43 7.50 5.47
CA HIS A 154 -19.30 7.92 6.57
C HIS A 154 -19.94 9.28 6.33
N THR A 155 -19.18 10.24 5.78
CA THR A 155 -19.73 11.58 5.46
C THR A 155 -20.83 11.47 4.39
N VAL A 156 -20.60 10.63 3.37
CA VAL A 156 -21.59 10.38 2.31
C VAL A 156 -22.82 9.71 2.89
N ALA A 157 -22.65 8.67 3.73
CA ALA A 157 -23.77 7.98 4.37
C ALA A 157 -24.61 8.92 5.25
N ILE A 158 -23.97 9.74 6.08
CA ILE A 158 -24.67 10.70 6.94
C ILE A 158 -25.43 11.75 6.13
N ARG A 159 -24.83 12.25 5.03
CA ARG A 159 -25.49 13.22 4.14
C ARG A 159 -26.70 12.61 3.43
N ARG A 160 -26.58 11.38 2.91
CA ARG A 160 -27.67 10.68 2.20
C ARG A 160 -28.83 10.30 3.13
N LYS A 161 -28.53 9.95 4.38
CA LYS A 161 -29.55 9.60 5.39
C LYS A 161 -30.11 10.83 6.13
N HIS A 162 -29.74 12.06 5.71
CA HIS A 162 -30.21 13.33 6.31
C HIS A 162 -29.95 13.47 7.81
N GLY A 163 -28.85 12.88 8.32
CA GLY A 163 -28.41 13.07 9.69
C GLY A 163 -27.74 11.85 10.32
N VAL A 164 -27.11 12.08 11.47
CA VAL A 164 -26.37 11.06 12.19
C VAL A 164 -27.31 9.99 12.79
N LEU A 165 -28.43 10.43 13.38
CA LEU A 165 -29.39 9.52 14.03
C LEU A 165 -30.06 8.56 13.03
N PRO A 166 -30.55 9.03 11.85
CA PRO A 166 -31.05 8.15 10.80
C PRO A 166 -29.99 7.18 10.26
N TYR A 167 -28.74 7.63 10.17
CA TYR A 167 -27.63 6.78 9.76
C TYR A 167 -27.44 5.59 10.71
N PHE A 168 -27.38 5.80 12.02
CA PHE A 168 -27.28 4.68 12.97
C PHE A 168 -28.51 3.77 12.96
N LYS A 169 -29.71 4.31 12.75
CA LYS A 169 -30.92 3.51 12.60
C LYS A 169 -30.90 2.64 11.34
N SER A 170 -30.28 3.12 10.25
CA SER A 170 -30.20 2.39 8.99
C SER A 170 -29.21 1.22 9.01
N LEU A 171 -28.36 1.11 10.04
CA LEU A 171 -27.51 -0.07 10.25
C LEU A 171 -28.32 -1.31 10.62
N ILE A 172 -29.58 -1.15 11.07
CA ILE A 172 -30.44 -2.27 11.41
C ILE A 172 -31.36 -2.54 10.20
N PRO A 173 -31.26 -3.70 9.54
CA PRO A 173 -32.13 -4.07 8.45
C PRO A 173 -33.61 -4.10 8.92
N PRO A 174 -34.56 -3.66 8.07
CA PRO A 174 -35.98 -3.71 8.39
C PRO A 174 -36.50 -5.15 8.44
N GLY A 175 -37.59 -5.38 9.20
CA GLY A 175 -38.27 -6.68 9.23
C GLY A 175 -37.77 -7.67 10.27
N LEU A 176 -36.82 -7.32 11.14
CA LEU A 176 -36.25 -8.22 12.15
C LEU A 176 -37.05 -8.25 13.47
N PRO A 177 -37.09 -9.43 14.12
CA PRO A 177 -37.65 -9.58 15.49
C PRO A 177 -36.93 -8.66 16.48
N GLY A 178 -37.67 -8.08 17.44
CA GLY A 178 -37.14 -7.09 18.36
C GLY A 178 -35.90 -7.53 19.17
N TRP A 179 -35.83 -8.80 19.55
CA TRP A 179 -34.72 -9.36 20.33
C TRP A 179 -33.41 -9.50 19.53
N LEU A 180 -33.48 -9.60 18.18
CA LEU A 180 -32.32 -9.75 17.31
C LEU A 180 -31.69 -8.40 16.96
N LYS A 181 -32.45 -7.30 17.03
CA LYS A 181 -31.99 -5.95 16.67
C LYS A 181 -30.72 -5.50 17.42
N PRO A 182 -30.58 -5.66 18.75
CA PRO A 182 -29.38 -5.20 19.45
C PRO A 182 -28.14 -6.04 19.08
N ILE A 183 -28.30 -7.34 18.83
CA ILE A 183 -27.18 -8.20 18.41
C ILE A 183 -26.70 -7.80 17.03
N LEU A 184 -27.62 -7.61 16.09
CA LEU A 184 -27.28 -7.23 14.71
C LEU A 184 -26.69 -5.84 14.64
N PHE A 185 -27.24 -4.88 15.41
CA PHE A 185 -26.66 -3.55 15.53
C PHE A 185 -25.21 -3.60 16.01
N GLY A 186 -24.90 -4.42 17.01
CA GLY A 186 -23.52 -4.59 17.50
C GLY A 186 -22.59 -5.16 16.44
N LEU A 187 -23.04 -6.15 15.66
CA LEU A 187 -22.28 -6.76 14.58
C LEU A 187 -22.06 -5.76 13.43
N GLU A 188 -23.09 -5.06 12.99
CA GLU A 188 -22.99 -4.05 11.92
C GLU A 188 -22.11 -2.87 12.36
N PHE A 189 -22.27 -2.39 13.59
CA PHE A 189 -21.43 -1.36 14.16
C PHE A 189 -19.95 -1.79 14.15
N LEU A 190 -19.65 -2.98 14.65
CA LEU A 190 -18.30 -3.51 14.68
C LEU A 190 -17.74 -3.63 13.25
N THR A 191 -18.54 -4.09 12.31
CA THR A 191 -18.14 -4.26 10.91
C THR A 191 -17.83 -2.92 10.25
N TYR A 192 -18.72 -1.96 10.32
CA TYR A 192 -18.56 -0.68 9.64
C TYR A 192 -17.48 0.21 10.27
N PHE A 193 -17.36 0.21 11.60
CA PHE A 193 -16.48 1.13 12.31
C PHE A 193 -15.10 0.54 12.63
N VAL A 194 -14.97 -0.78 12.74
CA VAL A 194 -13.71 -1.41 13.15
C VAL A 194 -13.18 -2.35 12.08
N ILE A 195 -13.96 -3.34 11.63
CA ILE A 195 -13.44 -4.41 10.77
C ILE A 195 -13.09 -3.87 9.38
N ARG A 196 -13.96 -3.09 8.74
CA ARG A 196 -13.71 -2.53 7.40
C ARG A 196 -12.42 -1.70 7.35
N PRO A 197 -12.20 -0.67 8.18
CA PRO A 197 -10.96 0.09 8.13
C PRO A 197 -9.73 -0.73 8.54
N LEU A 198 -9.85 -1.58 9.55
CA LEU A 198 -8.74 -2.41 10.02
C LEU A 198 -8.27 -3.38 8.92
N THR A 199 -9.19 -4.11 8.30
CA THR A 199 -8.85 -5.07 7.23
C THR A 199 -8.29 -4.38 6.00
N LEU A 200 -8.79 -3.20 5.65
CA LEU A 200 -8.29 -2.41 4.52
C LEU A 200 -6.85 -1.96 4.75
N ALA A 201 -6.55 -1.41 5.94
CA ALA A 201 -5.20 -0.98 6.30
C ALA A 201 -4.22 -2.16 6.42
N LEU A 202 -4.62 -3.23 7.12
CA LEU A 202 -3.76 -4.41 7.32
C LEU A 202 -3.47 -5.15 6.02
N ARG A 203 -4.40 -5.19 5.09
CA ARG A 203 -4.20 -5.82 3.78
C ARG A 203 -3.11 -5.11 2.98
N LEU A 204 -3.16 -3.77 2.93
CA LEU A 204 -2.15 -2.97 2.23
C LEU A 204 -0.78 -3.11 2.90
N PHE A 205 -0.73 -2.97 4.22
CA PHE A 205 0.49 -3.14 5.02
C PHE A 205 1.06 -4.56 4.91
N GLY A 206 0.23 -5.58 5.12
CA GLY A 206 0.67 -6.97 5.19
C GLY A 206 1.22 -7.50 3.89
N ASN A 207 0.56 -7.20 2.76
CA ASN A 207 1.05 -7.63 1.45
C ASN A 207 2.41 -7.03 1.13
N MET A 208 2.58 -5.72 1.38
CA MET A 208 3.83 -5.03 1.10
C MET A 208 4.97 -5.50 2.01
N LEU A 209 4.68 -5.68 3.31
CA LEU A 209 5.68 -6.16 4.26
C LEU A 209 6.09 -7.60 3.95
N ALA A 210 5.11 -8.49 3.72
CA ALA A 210 5.37 -9.91 3.48
C ALA A 210 6.12 -10.14 2.17
N GLY A 211 5.71 -9.48 1.07
CA GLY A 211 6.36 -9.59 -0.23
C GLY A 211 7.83 -9.15 -0.17
N HIS A 212 8.08 -8.01 0.43
CA HIS A 212 9.44 -7.46 0.56
C HIS A 212 10.36 -8.30 1.45
N LEU A 213 9.84 -8.77 2.60
CA LEU A 213 10.60 -9.68 3.47
C LEU A 213 10.96 -10.97 2.75
N MET A 214 10.03 -11.52 1.95
CA MET A 214 10.26 -12.72 1.18
C MET A 214 11.36 -12.51 0.12
N LEU A 215 11.34 -11.40 -0.60
CA LEU A 215 12.41 -11.05 -1.55
C LEU A 215 13.76 -10.92 -0.86
N LEU A 216 13.82 -10.19 0.27
CA LEU A 216 15.05 -10.02 1.03
C LEU A 216 15.64 -11.35 1.50
N VAL A 217 14.80 -12.28 1.98
CA VAL A 217 15.25 -13.61 2.40
C VAL A 217 15.90 -14.38 1.24
N PHE A 218 15.29 -14.35 0.04
CA PHE A 218 15.87 -15.06 -1.11
C PHE A 218 17.14 -14.39 -1.64
N ILE A 219 17.21 -13.06 -1.64
CA ILE A 219 18.39 -12.32 -2.12
C ILE A 219 19.55 -12.47 -1.14
N ILE A 220 19.36 -12.11 0.13
CA ILE A 220 20.41 -12.14 1.16
C ILE A 220 20.80 -13.58 1.47
N GLY A 221 19.82 -14.51 1.54
CA GLY A 221 20.10 -15.93 1.73
C GLY A 221 20.86 -16.53 0.56
N GLY A 222 20.50 -16.16 -0.68
CA GLY A 222 21.22 -16.57 -1.88
C GLY A 222 22.66 -16.05 -1.92
N GLU A 223 22.86 -14.77 -1.56
CA GLU A 223 24.18 -14.15 -1.44
C GLU A 223 25.05 -14.87 -0.41
N TYR A 224 24.52 -15.09 0.79
CA TYR A 224 25.23 -15.81 1.84
C TYR A 224 25.66 -17.21 1.41
N LEU A 225 24.76 -17.99 0.78
CA LEU A 225 25.05 -19.34 0.30
C LEU A 225 26.09 -19.37 -0.82
N LEU A 226 26.17 -18.31 -1.66
CA LEU A 226 27.16 -18.21 -2.74
C LEU A 226 28.53 -17.76 -2.25
N LEU A 227 28.60 -16.84 -1.28
CA LEU A 227 29.85 -16.24 -0.81
C LEU A 227 30.52 -17.05 0.28
N GLU A 228 29.74 -17.67 1.17
CA GLU A 228 30.26 -18.44 2.31
C GLU A 228 30.06 -19.94 2.20
N GLY A 229 29.48 -20.40 1.08
CA GLY A 229 29.27 -21.82 0.83
C GLY A 229 30.58 -22.56 0.44
N ASP A 230 31.08 -23.40 1.32
CA ASP A 230 32.28 -24.21 1.09
C ASP A 230 32.03 -25.46 0.17
N ASN A 231 30.77 -25.74 -0.14
CA ASN A 231 30.35 -26.93 -0.88
C ASN A 231 29.60 -26.58 -2.16
N LEU A 232 29.82 -27.37 -3.22
CA LEU A 232 29.12 -27.24 -4.51
C LEU A 232 27.59 -27.24 -4.35
N PHE A 233 27.05 -27.97 -3.38
CA PHE A 233 25.61 -28.02 -3.08
C PHE A 233 25.10 -26.70 -2.55
N LEU A 234 25.83 -26.02 -1.67
CA LEU A 234 25.49 -24.71 -1.12
C LEU A 234 25.53 -23.64 -2.21
N ASN A 235 26.57 -23.65 -3.04
CA ASN A 235 26.67 -22.72 -4.17
C ASN A 235 25.55 -22.92 -5.20
N PHE A 236 25.17 -24.16 -5.49
CA PHE A 236 24.04 -24.46 -6.37
C PHE A 236 22.72 -23.97 -5.75
N SER A 237 22.52 -24.16 -4.44
CA SER A 237 21.35 -23.68 -3.72
C SER A 237 21.28 -22.15 -3.69
N GLY A 238 22.42 -21.47 -3.55
CA GLY A 238 22.52 -20.01 -3.64
C GLY A 238 22.12 -19.48 -5.03
N ALA A 239 22.65 -20.10 -6.10
CA ALA A 239 22.27 -19.74 -7.47
C ALA A 239 20.77 -19.96 -7.74
N LEU A 240 20.22 -21.07 -7.22
CA LEU A 240 18.79 -21.36 -7.32
C LEU A 240 17.94 -20.32 -6.55
N SER A 241 18.40 -19.89 -5.39
CA SER A 241 17.76 -18.83 -4.59
C SER A 241 17.68 -17.50 -5.36
N PHE A 242 18.77 -17.11 -6.04
CA PHE A 242 18.76 -15.92 -6.92
C PHE A 242 17.81 -16.08 -8.11
N ALA A 243 17.81 -17.23 -8.77
CA ALA A 243 16.87 -17.48 -9.86
C ALA A 243 15.42 -17.41 -9.38
N PHE A 244 15.15 -17.90 -8.17
CA PHE A 244 13.83 -17.83 -7.55
C PHE A 244 13.44 -16.39 -7.19
N SER A 245 14.38 -15.56 -6.71
CA SER A 245 14.12 -14.15 -6.39
C SER A 245 13.67 -13.34 -7.62
N ILE A 246 14.18 -13.65 -8.82
CA ILE A 246 13.72 -13.03 -10.07
C ILE A 246 12.25 -13.37 -10.33
N GLY A 247 11.88 -14.66 -10.22
CA GLY A 247 10.48 -15.09 -10.35
C GLY A 247 9.57 -14.43 -9.32
N MET A 248 10.04 -14.34 -8.07
CA MET A 248 9.32 -13.68 -6.99
C MET A 248 9.12 -12.18 -7.22
N THR A 249 10.09 -11.50 -7.86
CA THR A 249 9.95 -10.08 -8.22
C THR A 249 8.80 -9.85 -9.20
N PHE A 250 8.64 -10.70 -10.20
CA PHE A 250 7.49 -10.63 -11.12
C PHE A 250 6.17 -10.94 -10.41
N PHE A 251 6.17 -11.90 -9.51
CA PHE A 251 4.99 -12.24 -8.72
C PHE A 251 4.60 -11.10 -7.78
N GLU A 252 5.57 -10.47 -7.13
CA GLU A 252 5.35 -9.30 -6.28
C GLU A 252 4.78 -8.13 -7.07
N LEU A 253 5.30 -7.83 -8.28
CA LEU A 253 4.76 -6.80 -9.15
C LEU A 253 3.27 -7.03 -9.46
N LEU A 254 2.88 -8.27 -9.72
CA LEU A 254 1.47 -8.63 -9.94
C LEU A 254 0.62 -8.41 -8.69
N ILE A 255 1.12 -8.83 -7.52
CA ILE A 255 0.42 -8.62 -6.24
C ILE A 255 0.27 -7.13 -5.94
N GLU A 256 1.29 -6.32 -6.19
CA GLU A 256 1.26 -4.86 -5.97
C GLU A 256 0.22 -4.16 -6.83
N PHE A 257 0.12 -4.53 -8.10
CA PHE A 257 -0.94 -4.05 -8.98
C PHE A 257 -2.32 -4.49 -8.47
N LEU A 258 -2.47 -5.77 -8.16
CA LEU A 258 -3.72 -6.34 -7.62
C LEU A 258 -4.12 -5.67 -6.32
N GLN A 259 -3.16 -5.36 -5.45
CA GLN A 259 -3.40 -4.68 -4.18
C GLN A 259 -3.93 -3.25 -4.36
N ALA A 260 -3.35 -2.48 -5.29
CA ALA A 260 -3.85 -1.14 -5.63
C ALA A 260 -5.28 -1.23 -6.18
N PHE A 261 -5.55 -2.21 -7.03
CA PHE A 261 -6.88 -2.47 -7.57
C PHE A 261 -7.90 -2.84 -6.48
N ILE A 262 -7.58 -3.84 -5.64
CA ILE A 262 -8.48 -4.33 -4.58
C ILE A 262 -8.76 -3.24 -3.54
N PHE A 263 -7.74 -2.46 -3.14
CA PHE A 263 -7.93 -1.36 -2.19
C PHE A 263 -8.94 -0.34 -2.73
N THR A 264 -8.77 0.06 -3.99
CA THR A 264 -9.64 1.04 -4.64
C THR A 264 -11.04 0.49 -4.88
N LEU A 265 -11.14 -0.79 -5.24
CA LEU A 265 -12.43 -1.49 -5.43
C LEU A 265 -13.20 -1.58 -4.12
N LEU A 266 -12.54 -1.91 -3.00
CA LEU A 266 -13.19 -1.93 -1.69
C LEU A 266 -13.60 -0.53 -1.22
N ALA A 267 -12.78 0.50 -1.49
CA ALA A 267 -13.17 1.87 -1.24
C ALA A 267 -14.44 2.26 -2.02
N ALA A 268 -14.51 1.90 -3.29
CA ALA A 268 -15.70 2.11 -4.12
C ALA A 268 -16.91 1.33 -3.60
N LEU A 269 -16.72 0.10 -3.14
CA LEU A 269 -17.80 -0.73 -2.58
C LEU A 269 -18.33 -0.12 -1.28
N TYR A 270 -17.48 0.38 -0.39
CA TYR A 270 -17.91 1.04 0.83
C TYR A 270 -18.66 2.36 0.54
N ILE A 271 -18.23 3.09 -0.49
CA ILE A 271 -18.94 4.28 -0.97
C ILE A 271 -20.28 3.88 -1.59
N SER A 272 -20.32 2.80 -2.37
CA SER A 272 -21.56 2.28 -2.97
C SER A 272 -22.59 1.92 -1.89
N ASP A 273 -22.17 1.22 -0.83
CA ASP A 273 -23.04 0.90 0.31
C ASP A 273 -23.58 2.20 1.00
N ALA A 274 -22.74 3.22 1.06
CA ALA A 274 -23.11 4.50 1.65
C ALA A 274 -24.10 5.33 0.79
N VAL A 275 -24.03 5.16 -0.54
CA VAL A 275 -24.89 5.85 -1.52
C VAL A 275 -26.18 5.08 -1.76
N SER A 276 -26.16 3.73 -1.71
CA SER A 276 -27.33 2.90 -1.96
C SER A 276 -28.39 3.14 -0.88
N GLU A 277 -29.56 3.50 -1.34
CA GLU A 277 -30.75 3.50 -0.50
C GLU A 277 -31.17 2.04 -0.33
N HIS A 278 -30.95 1.46 0.84
CA HIS A 278 -31.64 0.23 1.18
C HIS A 278 -33.12 0.57 1.34
N HIS A 279 -33.89 0.23 0.30
CA HIS A 279 -35.35 0.22 0.36
C HIS A 279 -35.87 -0.83 1.33
#